data_7f7d5fe9ac46b602e5c0a54d49a477c5
#
_entry.id   7f7d5fe9ac46b602e5c0a54d49a477c5
#
_cell.length_a   1.000
_cell.length_b   1.000
_cell.length_c   1.000
_cell.angle_alpha   90.00
_cell.angle_beta   90.00
_cell.angle_gamma   90.00
#
_symmetry.space_group_name_H-M   'P 1'
#
loop_
_entity.id
_entity.type
_entity.pdbx_description
1 polymer ?
#
loop_
_entity_poly.entity_id
_entity_poly.type
_entity_poly.pdbx_seq_one_letter_code
_entity_poly.pdbx_strand_id
1 'polypeptide(L)'
;MALVEELTISTRSGELAWLVDCLAPIFDGLRQPVTVVDPSGRFVYYNRASGLLDGLDPQRALGMHLLQSAPWLAAEQSTLLRCLAEGRPSIDTLQAYVGAGGELLQYRHRAIPLRGRDGCLLGAMELGEVVAETEEAAGLADCPNILSVAPSLLRQLQRLDVFAATDLPLLIHGETGTGKELFARRAHALSPRRSGPMISLNCAAIPETLLESTLFGTTRGAFTGAENRKGMFALAQGGSLFLDEINSMPMAMQSKLLRVLQDGSYLPLGSLSPQRADVRLIAASNQPPRQAIAEGRLREDLYYRLDVGSLCIPPLRERPGDVELLARAFVRRDARSLNPRVTALGERALAQLLACDWPGNVRQLENVIRRSLLLHGEGGALLDEVAFADDGAEAVGGEAALSMNSAAVGGLREALAQQERNLIEDALRQARGNLSRAAARLRIPRTTLLGRMRRLGLPASLDPPA
;
A
#
# COMPACT_ATOMS: atom_id res chain seq x y z
N MET A 1 -25.70 -24.38 41.82
CA MET A 1 -25.34 -24.22 40.43
C MET A 1 -23.92 -23.70 40.27
N ALA A 2 -23.48 -22.62 40.91
CA ALA A 2 -22.14 -22.07 40.80
C ALA A 2 -20.99 -23.07 41.18
N LEU A 3 -21.13 -23.85 42.25
CA LEU A 3 -20.16 -24.85 42.68
C LEU A 3 -19.98 -26.02 41.68
N VAL A 4 -21.04 -26.39 40.94
CA VAL A 4 -20.98 -27.44 39.91
C VAL A 4 -20.31 -26.91 38.63
N GLU A 5 -20.50 -25.64 38.31
CA GLU A 5 -19.82 -24.99 37.19
C GLU A 5 -18.32 -24.81 37.48
N GLU A 6 -17.92 -24.36 38.69
CA GLU A 6 -16.51 -24.25 39.09
C GLU A 6 -15.78 -25.61 39.08
N LEU A 7 -16.41 -26.68 39.58
CA LEU A 7 -15.89 -28.05 39.54
C LEU A 7 -15.74 -28.57 38.14
N THR A 8 -16.67 -28.23 37.24
CA THR A 8 -16.66 -28.65 35.83
C THR A 8 -15.58 -27.89 35.07
N ILE A 9 -15.36 -26.60 35.33
CA ILE A 9 -14.28 -25.81 34.71
C ILE A 9 -12.92 -26.29 35.20
N SER A 10 -12.75 -26.60 36.48
CA SER A 10 -11.50 -27.12 37.07
C SER A 10 -11.13 -28.50 36.50
N THR A 11 -12.09 -29.40 36.28
CA THR A 11 -11.84 -30.70 35.63
C THR A 11 -11.49 -30.57 34.17
N ARG A 12 -12.09 -29.66 33.42
CA ARG A 12 -11.79 -29.40 32.00
C ARG A 12 -10.42 -28.77 31.80
N SER A 13 -10.03 -27.84 32.66
CA SER A 13 -8.71 -27.24 32.66
C SER A 13 -7.64 -28.31 32.97
N GLY A 14 -7.90 -29.25 33.86
CA GLY A 14 -7.02 -30.38 34.15
C GLY A 14 -6.89 -31.36 32.98
N GLU A 15 -7.99 -31.61 32.24
CA GLU A 15 -7.97 -32.51 31.09
C GLU A 15 -7.16 -31.92 29.93
N LEU A 16 -7.31 -30.61 29.67
CA LEU A 16 -6.49 -29.90 28.67
C LEU A 16 -5.02 -29.87 29.05
N ALA A 17 -4.71 -29.58 30.31
CA ALA A 17 -3.33 -29.55 30.80
C ALA A 17 -2.66 -30.94 30.68
N TRP A 18 -3.38 -32.01 31.07
CA TRP A 18 -2.89 -33.35 30.87
C TRP A 18 -2.63 -33.72 29.43
N LEU A 19 -3.55 -33.34 28.51
CA LEU A 19 -3.39 -33.57 27.07
C LEU A 19 -2.15 -32.84 26.52
N VAL A 20 -1.95 -31.59 26.95
CA VAL A 20 -0.79 -30.78 26.57
C VAL A 20 0.49 -31.42 27.08
N ASP A 21 0.55 -31.81 28.35
CA ASP A 21 1.74 -32.45 28.95
C ASP A 21 2.12 -33.75 28.23
N CYS A 22 1.13 -34.53 27.81
CA CYS A 22 1.37 -35.77 27.04
C CYS A 22 1.95 -35.51 25.65
N LEU A 23 1.54 -34.41 25.01
CA LEU A 23 1.90 -34.07 23.63
C LEU A 23 3.10 -33.11 23.54
N ALA A 24 3.43 -32.39 24.62
CA ALA A 24 4.52 -31.44 24.65
C ALA A 24 5.86 -32.00 24.14
N PRO A 25 6.31 -33.21 24.52
CA PRO A 25 7.57 -33.76 23.99
C PRO A 25 7.57 -33.95 22.46
N ILE A 26 6.39 -34.19 21.88
CA ILE A 26 6.24 -34.28 20.42
C ILE A 26 6.30 -32.90 19.81
N PHE A 27 5.55 -31.94 20.37
CA PHE A 27 5.45 -30.57 19.87
C PHE A 27 6.76 -29.82 19.97
N ASP A 28 7.54 -30.05 21.03
CA ASP A 28 8.87 -29.47 21.23
C ASP A 28 9.89 -29.96 20.20
N GLY A 29 9.72 -31.18 19.71
CA GLY A 29 10.53 -31.75 18.63
C GLY A 29 10.20 -31.23 17.24
N LEU A 30 9.07 -30.54 17.07
CA LEU A 30 8.65 -30.03 15.77
C LEU A 30 9.39 -28.70 15.46
N ARG A 31 9.79 -28.57 14.20
CA ARG A 31 10.30 -27.29 13.66
C ARG A 31 9.18 -26.33 13.29
N GLN A 32 7.96 -26.82 13.26
CA GLN A 32 6.76 -26.05 12.95
C GLN A 32 6.23 -25.34 14.19
N PRO A 33 5.76 -24.09 14.09
CA PRO A 33 5.03 -23.40 15.15
C PRO A 33 3.80 -24.22 15.57
N VAL A 34 3.70 -24.44 16.88
CA VAL A 34 2.55 -25.08 17.52
C VAL A 34 2.14 -24.28 18.73
N THR A 35 0.87 -23.90 18.76
CA THR A 35 0.26 -23.19 19.87
C THR A 35 -1.04 -23.86 20.29
N VAL A 36 -1.33 -23.88 21.58
CA VAL A 36 -2.60 -24.36 22.13
C VAL A 36 -3.18 -23.26 23.02
N VAL A 37 -4.47 -22.98 22.82
CA VAL A 37 -5.21 -22.05 23.65
C VAL A 37 -6.37 -22.73 24.37
N ASP A 38 -6.71 -22.23 25.53
CA ASP A 38 -7.90 -22.62 26.29
C ASP A 38 -9.20 -22.02 25.66
N PRO A 39 -10.41 -22.38 26.14
CA PRO A 39 -11.64 -21.83 25.61
C PRO A 39 -11.78 -20.29 25.75
N SER A 40 -10.97 -19.66 26.60
CA SER A 40 -10.92 -18.21 26.76
C SER A 40 -9.91 -17.53 25.83
N GLY A 41 -9.21 -18.29 24.97
CA GLY A 41 -8.20 -17.79 24.03
C GLY A 41 -6.85 -17.48 24.67
N ARG A 42 -6.55 -18.05 25.87
CA ARG A 42 -5.25 -17.91 26.52
C ARG A 42 -4.33 -19.07 26.15
N PHE A 43 -3.05 -18.78 25.91
CA PHE A 43 -2.05 -19.80 25.62
C PHE A 43 -1.83 -20.72 26.83
N VAL A 44 -2.05 -22.02 26.58
CA VAL A 44 -1.72 -23.10 27.53
C VAL A 44 -0.49 -23.89 27.07
N TYR A 45 -0.14 -23.75 25.79
CA TYR A 45 1.08 -24.28 25.22
C TYR A 45 1.60 -23.42 24.08
N TYR A 46 2.91 -23.32 24.00
CA TYR A 46 3.59 -22.46 23.02
C TYR A 46 5.00 -23.00 22.80
N ASN A 47 5.28 -23.60 21.62
CA ASN A 47 6.57 -24.23 21.40
C ASN A 47 7.67 -23.22 21.02
N ARG A 48 8.91 -23.70 21.01
CA ARG A 48 10.07 -22.88 20.67
C ARG A 48 9.98 -22.30 19.26
N ALA A 49 9.42 -23.03 18.30
CA ALA A 49 9.26 -22.57 16.91
C ALA A 49 8.30 -21.37 16.82
N SER A 50 7.19 -21.38 17.59
CA SER A 50 6.29 -20.24 17.72
C SER A 50 7.02 -19.05 18.34
N GLY A 51 7.82 -19.27 19.39
CA GLY A 51 8.61 -18.22 20.02
C GLY A 51 9.62 -17.56 19.08
N LEU A 52 10.26 -18.34 18.21
CA LEU A 52 11.17 -17.81 17.20
C LEU A 52 10.44 -17.01 16.13
N LEU A 53 9.23 -17.46 15.74
CA LEU A 53 8.40 -16.77 14.75
C LEU A 53 7.93 -15.41 15.25
N ASP A 54 7.42 -15.36 16.48
CA ASP A 54 6.78 -14.16 17.05
C ASP A 54 7.75 -13.24 17.80
N GLY A 55 8.97 -13.71 18.08
CA GLY A 55 9.93 -13.01 18.93
C GLY A 55 9.52 -12.99 20.40
N LEU A 56 8.68 -13.92 20.82
CA LEU A 56 8.14 -14.01 22.17
C LEU A 56 8.76 -15.21 22.91
N ASP A 57 9.14 -15.01 24.18
CA ASP A 57 9.60 -16.11 25.02
C ASP A 57 8.42 -17.06 25.30
N PRO A 58 8.54 -18.38 24.99
CA PRO A 58 7.48 -19.35 25.21
C PRO A 58 6.92 -19.37 26.61
N GLN A 59 7.76 -19.20 27.64
CA GLN A 59 7.32 -19.20 29.04
C GLN A 59 6.52 -17.94 29.38
N ARG A 60 6.85 -16.81 28.76
CA ARG A 60 6.10 -15.55 28.94
C ARG A 60 4.78 -15.55 28.19
N ALA A 61 4.66 -16.32 27.13
CA ALA A 61 3.42 -16.45 26.37
C ALA A 61 2.33 -17.19 27.16
N LEU A 62 2.70 -18.14 28.02
CA LEU A 62 1.74 -18.93 28.78
C LEU A 62 0.84 -18.06 29.66
N GLY A 63 -0.48 -18.28 29.56
CA GLY A 63 -1.50 -17.51 30.26
C GLY A 63 -1.86 -16.18 29.61
N MET A 64 -1.08 -15.66 28.65
CA MET A 64 -1.45 -14.47 27.88
C MET A 64 -2.62 -14.78 26.95
N HIS A 65 -3.53 -13.82 26.79
CA HIS A 65 -4.55 -13.91 25.76
C HIS A 65 -3.92 -13.65 24.39
N LEU A 66 -4.30 -14.43 23.41
CA LEU A 66 -3.70 -14.39 22.08
C LEU A 66 -3.76 -12.99 21.40
N LEU A 67 -4.81 -12.19 21.66
CA LEU A 67 -4.88 -10.80 21.17
C LEU A 67 -3.90 -9.84 21.90
N GLN A 68 -3.31 -10.25 23.02
CA GLN A 68 -2.25 -9.48 23.67
C GLN A 68 -0.89 -9.72 23.02
N SER A 69 -0.65 -10.93 22.50
CA SER A 69 0.57 -11.24 21.72
C SER A 69 0.50 -10.67 20.31
N ALA A 70 -0.71 -10.49 19.77
CA ALA A 70 -0.98 -9.95 18.43
C ALA A 70 -2.02 -8.82 18.49
N PRO A 71 -1.69 -7.64 19.04
CA PRO A 71 -2.65 -6.54 19.24
C PRO A 71 -3.29 -6.03 17.95
N TRP A 72 -2.63 -6.27 16.81
CA TRP A 72 -3.10 -5.89 15.47
C TRP A 72 -4.11 -6.87 14.88
N LEU A 73 -4.34 -8.04 15.53
CA LEU A 73 -5.23 -9.08 15.02
C LEU A 73 -6.64 -8.87 15.57
N ALA A 74 -7.63 -8.64 14.70
CA ALA A 74 -9.02 -8.63 15.12
C ALA A 74 -9.48 -10.06 15.47
N ALA A 75 -10.36 -10.18 16.48
CA ALA A 75 -10.83 -11.49 16.96
C ALA A 75 -11.43 -12.35 15.84
N GLU A 76 -12.17 -11.71 14.91
CA GLU A 76 -12.79 -12.40 13.76
C GLU A 76 -11.77 -12.90 12.73
N GLN A 77 -10.55 -12.37 12.75
CA GLN A 77 -9.47 -12.75 11.83
C GLN A 77 -8.60 -13.85 12.39
N SER A 78 -8.65 -14.09 13.70
CA SER A 78 -7.92 -15.17 14.34
C SER A 78 -8.53 -16.52 14.01
N THR A 79 -7.75 -17.40 13.38
CA THR A 79 -8.15 -18.79 13.11
C THR A 79 -8.42 -19.58 14.37
N LEU A 80 -7.63 -19.35 15.42
CA LEU A 80 -7.83 -19.96 16.74
C LEU A 80 -9.15 -19.52 17.37
N LEU A 81 -9.43 -18.21 17.42
CA LEU A 81 -10.67 -17.71 18.03
C LEU A 81 -11.90 -18.11 17.24
N ARG A 82 -11.82 -18.12 15.91
CA ARG A 82 -12.92 -18.66 15.07
C ARG A 82 -13.12 -20.14 15.32
N CYS A 83 -12.03 -20.90 15.40
CA CYS A 83 -12.11 -22.33 15.70
C CYS A 83 -12.76 -22.60 17.06
N LEU A 84 -12.48 -21.77 18.07
CA LEU A 84 -13.13 -21.84 19.38
C LEU A 84 -14.62 -21.47 19.30
N ALA A 85 -14.98 -20.41 18.58
CA ALA A 85 -16.36 -19.93 18.45
C ALA A 85 -17.24 -20.88 17.64
N GLU A 86 -16.72 -21.43 16.54
CA GLU A 86 -17.47 -22.29 15.63
C GLU A 86 -17.40 -23.79 16.02
N GLY A 87 -16.40 -24.16 16.82
CA GLY A 87 -16.11 -25.54 17.18
C GLY A 87 -15.75 -26.43 15.97
N ARG A 88 -15.29 -25.81 14.87
CA ARG A 88 -14.92 -26.50 13.61
C ARG A 88 -13.47 -26.19 13.27
N PRO A 89 -12.76 -27.14 12.59
CA PRO A 89 -11.39 -26.85 12.16
C PRO A 89 -11.37 -25.76 11.09
N SER A 90 -10.38 -24.88 11.18
CA SER A 90 -10.01 -23.94 10.13
C SER A 90 -8.84 -24.54 9.36
N ILE A 91 -9.01 -24.79 8.06
CA ILE A 91 -8.04 -25.53 7.25
C ILE A 91 -7.32 -24.56 6.30
N ASP A 92 -5.97 -24.70 6.23
CA ASP A 92 -5.08 -24.10 5.24
C ASP A 92 -5.31 -22.60 4.96
N THR A 93 -5.32 -21.81 6.02
CA THR A 93 -5.32 -20.35 5.89
C THR A 93 -3.88 -19.88 5.61
N LEU A 94 -3.65 -19.31 4.43
CA LEU A 94 -2.39 -18.65 4.12
C LEU A 94 -2.51 -17.18 4.54
N GLN A 95 -1.64 -16.76 5.45
CA GLN A 95 -1.61 -15.39 5.96
C GLN A 95 -0.21 -14.82 5.83
N ALA A 96 -0.13 -13.56 5.39
CA ALA A 96 1.10 -12.80 5.49
C ALA A 96 1.38 -12.51 6.96
N TYR A 97 2.55 -12.90 7.42
CA TYR A 97 2.98 -12.78 8.80
C TYR A 97 4.30 -12.03 8.87
N VAL A 98 4.41 -11.11 9.81
CA VAL A 98 5.66 -10.39 10.04
C VAL A 98 6.39 -11.09 11.18
N GLY A 99 7.46 -11.80 10.85
CA GLY A 99 8.29 -12.51 11.82
C GLY A 99 9.02 -11.60 12.79
N ALA A 100 9.59 -12.19 13.83
CA ALA A 100 10.34 -11.50 14.89
C ALA A 100 11.51 -10.64 14.38
N GLY A 101 12.13 -11.05 13.27
CA GLY A 101 13.20 -10.31 12.60
C GLY A 101 12.70 -9.17 11.70
N GLY A 102 11.38 -9.01 11.57
CA GLY A 102 10.77 -8.02 10.66
C GLY A 102 10.69 -8.49 9.21
N GLU A 103 11.08 -9.74 8.94
CA GLU A 103 10.91 -10.40 7.65
C GLU A 103 9.43 -10.71 7.43
N LEU A 104 9.02 -10.54 6.19
CA LEU A 104 7.68 -10.91 5.78
C LEU A 104 7.68 -12.39 5.41
N LEU A 105 6.92 -13.17 6.14
CA LEU A 105 6.80 -14.60 5.97
C LEU A 105 5.42 -14.95 5.42
N GLN A 106 5.37 -15.93 4.54
CA GLN A 106 4.12 -16.60 4.20
C GLN A 106 3.90 -17.68 5.26
N TYR A 107 2.84 -17.52 6.04
CA TYR A 107 2.50 -18.44 7.12
C TYR A 107 1.21 -19.18 6.78
N ARG A 108 1.34 -20.48 6.54
CA ARG A 108 0.20 -21.39 6.35
C ARG A 108 -0.12 -22.00 7.68
N HIS A 109 -1.35 -21.87 8.14
CA HIS A 109 -1.74 -22.40 9.41
C HIS A 109 -3.14 -23.03 9.37
N ARG A 110 -3.35 -23.99 10.27
CA ARG A 110 -4.63 -24.62 10.52
C ARG A 110 -4.92 -24.62 12.00
N ALA A 111 -6.15 -24.36 12.37
CA ALA A 111 -6.62 -24.46 13.75
C ALA A 111 -7.56 -25.66 13.89
N ILE A 112 -7.37 -26.46 14.93
CA ILE A 112 -8.10 -27.69 15.20
C ILE A 112 -8.73 -27.56 16.60
N PRO A 113 -10.06 -27.79 16.76
CA PRO A 113 -10.70 -27.79 18.06
C PRO A 113 -10.29 -29.03 18.85
N LEU A 114 -9.86 -28.85 20.09
CA LEU A 114 -9.56 -29.91 21.03
C LEU A 114 -10.81 -30.23 21.84
N ARG A 115 -11.23 -31.48 21.83
CA ARG A 115 -12.43 -31.94 22.52
C ARG A 115 -12.11 -33.00 23.56
N GLY A 116 -12.77 -32.92 24.68
CA GLY A 116 -12.75 -33.96 25.72
C GLY A 116 -13.50 -35.22 25.29
N ARG A 117 -13.43 -36.24 26.12
CA ARG A 117 -14.12 -37.53 25.89
C ARG A 117 -15.66 -37.35 25.87
N ASP A 118 -16.17 -36.37 26.53
CA ASP A 118 -17.59 -35.97 26.56
C ASP A 118 -18.04 -35.14 25.34
N GLY A 119 -17.11 -34.85 24.40
CA GLY A 119 -17.34 -34.02 23.23
C GLY A 119 -17.28 -32.51 23.50
N CYS A 120 -17.10 -32.08 24.75
CA CYS A 120 -16.96 -30.67 25.10
C CYS A 120 -15.68 -30.06 24.54
N LEU A 121 -15.72 -28.79 24.16
CA LEU A 121 -14.56 -28.05 23.68
C LEU A 121 -13.64 -27.73 24.87
N LEU A 122 -12.40 -28.25 24.81
CA LEU A 122 -11.34 -28.01 25.79
C LEU A 122 -10.45 -26.84 25.41
N GLY A 123 -10.36 -26.54 24.12
CA GLY A 123 -9.48 -25.51 23.58
C GLY A 123 -9.33 -25.63 22.08
N ALA A 124 -8.36 -24.96 21.52
CA ALA A 124 -7.97 -25.10 20.11
C ALA A 124 -6.44 -25.15 19.99
N MET A 125 -5.97 -25.92 19.02
CA MET A 125 -4.56 -26.03 18.66
C MET A 125 -4.34 -25.47 17.28
N GLU A 126 -3.32 -24.65 17.10
CA GLU A 126 -2.85 -24.22 15.81
C GLU A 126 -1.52 -24.86 15.46
N LEU A 127 -1.44 -25.38 14.25
CA LEU A 127 -0.20 -25.78 13.62
C LEU A 127 0.06 -24.84 12.45
N GLY A 128 1.25 -24.30 12.44
CA GLY A 128 1.67 -23.40 11.38
C GLY A 128 2.89 -23.93 10.64
N GLU A 129 3.04 -23.46 9.45
CA GLU A 129 4.20 -23.73 8.61
C GLU A 129 4.64 -22.40 7.99
N VAL A 130 5.88 -22.01 8.26
CA VAL A 130 6.52 -20.97 7.47
C VAL A 130 6.79 -21.59 6.11
N VAL A 131 6.05 -21.13 5.12
CA VAL A 131 6.28 -21.55 3.72
C VAL A 131 7.60 -20.91 3.31
N ALA A 132 8.72 -21.63 3.59
CA ALA A 132 9.99 -21.30 2.99
C ALA A 132 9.85 -21.41 1.47
N GLU A 133 10.58 -20.57 0.73
CA GLU A 133 10.64 -20.61 -0.74
C GLU A 133 11.08 -22.00 -1.25
N THR A 134 10.17 -22.96 -1.26
CA THR A 134 10.34 -24.21 -2.01
C THR A 134 9.97 -23.97 -3.47
N GLU A 135 10.46 -24.81 -4.38
CA GLU A 135 10.34 -24.66 -5.85
C GLU A 135 8.90 -24.43 -6.36
N GLU A 136 7.86 -24.80 -5.60
CA GLU A 136 6.48 -24.40 -5.88
C GLU A 136 6.21 -22.89 -5.53
N ALA A 137 6.98 -22.32 -4.59
CA ALA A 137 6.99 -20.90 -4.29
C ALA A 137 7.88 -20.10 -5.26
N ALA A 138 8.76 -20.73 -6.02
CA ALA A 138 9.53 -20.04 -7.06
C ALA A 138 8.63 -19.47 -8.18
N GLY A 139 7.42 -20.01 -8.34
CA GLY A 139 6.37 -19.40 -9.16
C GLY A 139 5.58 -18.28 -8.45
N LEU A 140 5.69 -18.14 -7.12
CA LEU A 140 5.03 -17.14 -6.29
C LEU A 140 6.02 -16.12 -5.69
N ALA A 141 7.33 -16.31 -5.87
CA ALA A 141 8.39 -15.42 -5.41
C ALA A 141 8.24 -14.00 -5.98
N ASP A 142 7.62 -13.88 -7.15
CA ASP A 142 7.28 -12.60 -7.78
C ASP A 142 5.87 -12.08 -7.39
N CYS A 143 5.10 -12.80 -6.54
CA CYS A 143 3.77 -12.37 -6.14
C CYS A 143 3.88 -11.29 -5.05
N PRO A 144 3.49 -10.03 -5.30
CA PRO A 144 3.57 -8.97 -4.31
C PRO A 144 2.73 -9.30 -3.10
N ASN A 145 3.35 -9.19 -1.93
CA ASN A 145 2.63 -9.30 -0.68
C ASN A 145 1.97 -7.97 -0.33
N ILE A 146 0.65 -7.97 -0.24
CA ILE A 146 -0.16 -6.80 0.09
C ILE A 146 -0.55 -6.90 1.56
N LEU A 147 0.07 -6.05 2.38
CA LEU A 147 -0.18 -6.00 3.82
C LEU A 147 -1.49 -5.26 4.10
N SER A 148 -2.39 -5.89 4.83
CA SER A 148 -3.61 -5.27 5.35
C SER A 148 -4.23 -6.12 6.44
N VAL A 149 -4.85 -5.45 7.40
CA VAL A 149 -5.76 -6.04 8.40
C VAL A 149 -7.19 -5.52 8.21
N ALA A 150 -7.39 -4.55 7.31
CA ALA A 150 -8.70 -3.96 7.06
C ALA A 150 -9.63 -4.93 6.31
N PRO A 151 -10.80 -5.28 6.87
CA PRO A 151 -11.74 -6.21 6.22
C PRO A 151 -12.18 -5.75 4.84
N SER A 152 -12.25 -4.43 4.61
CA SER A 152 -12.59 -3.84 3.32
C SER A 152 -11.58 -4.22 2.23
N LEU A 153 -10.27 -4.15 2.52
CA LEU A 153 -9.22 -4.51 1.57
C LEU A 153 -9.07 -6.03 1.44
N LEU A 154 -9.17 -6.77 2.54
CA LEU A 154 -9.09 -8.24 2.51
C LEU A 154 -10.16 -8.86 1.62
N ARG A 155 -11.39 -8.33 1.62
CA ARG A 155 -12.43 -8.75 0.67
C ARG A 155 -12.05 -8.48 -0.79
N GLN A 156 -11.36 -7.35 -1.07
CA GLN A 156 -10.89 -7.07 -2.43
C GLN A 156 -9.75 -8.01 -2.85
N LEU A 157 -8.88 -8.41 -1.92
CA LEU A 157 -7.84 -9.39 -2.18
C LEU A 157 -8.43 -10.79 -2.49
N GLN A 158 -9.44 -11.23 -1.75
CA GLN A 158 -10.13 -12.48 -2.04
C GLN A 158 -10.80 -12.46 -3.43
N ARG A 159 -11.44 -11.34 -3.81
CA ARG A 159 -11.99 -11.17 -5.16
C ARG A 159 -10.90 -11.14 -6.23
N LEU A 160 -9.78 -10.47 -5.95
CA LEU A 160 -8.63 -10.45 -6.83
C LEU A 160 -8.14 -11.87 -7.13
N ASP A 161 -7.98 -12.72 -6.10
CA ASP A 161 -7.48 -14.08 -6.25
C ASP A 161 -8.42 -14.93 -7.13
N VAL A 162 -9.74 -14.72 -7.02
CA VAL A 162 -10.73 -15.38 -7.91
C VAL A 162 -10.59 -14.87 -9.36
N PHE A 163 -10.51 -13.56 -9.58
CA PHE A 163 -10.34 -13.01 -10.94
C PHE A 163 -8.98 -13.32 -11.54
N ALA A 164 -7.94 -13.41 -10.70
CA ALA A 164 -6.58 -13.72 -11.14
C ALA A 164 -6.48 -15.07 -11.84
N ALA A 165 -7.23 -16.07 -11.36
CA ALA A 165 -7.26 -17.41 -11.94
C ALA A 165 -7.87 -17.48 -13.36
N THR A 166 -8.36 -16.36 -13.90
CA THR A 166 -8.99 -16.26 -15.21
C THR A 166 -8.17 -15.41 -16.17
N ASP A 167 -8.44 -15.51 -17.49
CA ASP A 167 -7.89 -14.61 -18.52
C ASP A 167 -8.75 -13.37 -18.76
N LEU A 168 -9.79 -13.14 -17.95
CA LEU A 168 -10.69 -12.02 -18.11
C LEU A 168 -9.95 -10.69 -17.86
N PRO A 169 -10.37 -9.59 -18.54
CA PRO A 169 -9.88 -8.25 -18.22
C PRO A 169 -10.18 -7.89 -16.77
N LEU A 170 -9.29 -7.10 -16.17
CA LEU A 170 -9.43 -6.64 -14.80
C LEU A 170 -9.36 -5.12 -14.75
N LEU A 171 -10.33 -4.49 -14.08
CA LEU A 171 -10.35 -3.06 -13.81
C LEU A 171 -10.12 -2.82 -12.31
N ILE A 172 -9.08 -2.07 -11.97
CA ILE A 172 -8.72 -1.74 -10.60
C ILE A 172 -8.88 -0.24 -10.41
N HIS A 173 -9.78 0.20 -9.54
CA HIS A 173 -9.94 1.61 -9.27
C HIS A 173 -9.70 1.93 -7.79
N GLY A 174 -9.21 3.14 -7.52
CA GLY A 174 -8.90 3.65 -6.19
C GLY A 174 -7.99 4.86 -6.27
N GLU A 175 -7.97 5.65 -5.24
CA GLU A 175 -7.18 6.88 -5.19
C GLU A 175 -5.70 6.67 -5.51
N THR A 176 -5.00 7.75 -5.86
CA THR A 176 -3.55 7.71 -6.08
C THR A 176 -2.83 7.26 -4.81
N GLY A 177 -1.83 6.38 -4.96
CA GLY A 177 -1.03 5.88 -3.84
C GLY A 177 -1.68 4.75 -3.01
N THR A 178 -2.83 4.20 -3.41
CA THR A 178 -3.51 3.09 -2.71
C THR A 178 -2.89 1.72 -2.95
N GLY A 179 -1.98 1.57 -3.95
CA GLY A 179 -1.29 0.32 -4.26
C GLY A 179 -1.85 -0.44 -5.46
N LYS A 180 -2.56 0.20 -6.41
CA LYS A 180 -3.16 -0.43 -7.61
C LYS A 180 -2.18 -1.30 -8.39
N GLU A 181 -0.92 -0.86 -8.52
CA GLU A 181 0.12 -1.62 -9.22
C GLU A 181 0.43 -2.96 -8.53
N LEU A 182 0.44 -3.00 -7.19
CA LEU A 182 0.66 -4.24 -6.44
C LEU A 182 -0.48 -5.24 -6.69
N PHE A 183 -1.72 -4.75 -6.80
CA PHE A 183 -2.87 -5.58 -7.18
C PHE A 183 -2.73 -6.13 -8.60
N ALA A 184 -2.30 -5.31 -9.55
CA ALA A 184 -2.06 -5.75 -10.93
C ALA A 184 -0.96 -6.81 -11.02
N ARG A 185 0.16 -6.60 -10.31
CA ARG A 185 1.27 -7.58 -10.22
C ARG A 185 0.80 -8.89 -9.57
N ARG A 186 0.01 -8.82 -8.49
CA ARG A 186 -0.56 -10.01 -7.85
C ARG A 186 -1.53 -10.73 -8.78
N ALA A 187 -2.38 -9.99 -9.52
CA ALA A 187 -3.28 -10.58 -10.51
C ALA A 187 -2.55 -11.34 -11.61
N HIS A 188 -1.41 -10.82 -12.06
CA HIS A 188 -0.56 -11.50 -13.04
C HIS A 188 0.11 -12.74 -12.45
N ALA A 189 0.74 -12.61 -11.28
CA ALA A 189 1.47 -13.69 -10.60
C ALA A 189 0.60 -14.90 -10.26
N LEU A 190 -0.70 -14.68 -9.98
CA LEU A 190 -1.67 -15.74 -9.71
C LEU A 190 -2.42 -16.23 -10.96
N SER A 191 -2.10 -15.70 -12.16
CA SER A 191 -2.81 -16.02 -13.39
C SER A 191 -2.23 -17.25 -14.12
N PRO A 192 -3.00 -17.83 -15.06
CA PRO A 192 -2.47 -18.83 -15.99
C PRO A 192 -1.30 -18.31 -16.83
N ARG A 193 -1.16 -16.97 -16.94
CA ARG A 193 -0.11 -16.29 -17.71
C ARG A 193 1.10 -15.83 -16.89
N ARG A 194 1.25 -16.34 -15.64
CA ARG A 194 2.33 -15.96 -14.71
C ARG A 194 3.75 -16.16 -15.26
N SER A 195 3.93 -17.12 -16.16
CA SER A 195 5.21 -17.37 -16.83
C SER A 195 5.48 -16.46 -18.03
N GLY A 196 4.47 -15.71 -18.48
CA GLY A 196 4.60 -14.73 -19.56
C GLY A 196 5.05 -13.36 -19.06
N PRO A 197 5.35 -12.42 -19.97
CA PRO A 197 5.79 -11.09 -19.57
C PRO A 197 4.63 -10.28 -18.95
N MET A 198 4.93 -9.52 -17.89
CA MET A 198 4.07 -8.44 -17.40
C MET A 198 4.65 -7.11 -17.84
N ILE A 199 3.98 -6.44 -18.76
CA ILE A 199 4.37 -5.12 -19.27
C ILE A 199 3.48 -4.07 -18.65
N SER A 200 4.08 -3.00 -18.09
CA SER A 200 3.35 -1.91 -17.46
C SER A 200 3.51 -0.61 -18.24
N LEU A 201 2.44 0.13 -18.41
CA LEU A 201 2.43 1.45 -19.02
C LEU A 201 1.58 2.41 -18.17
N ASN A 202 2.15 3.54 -17.78
CA ASN A 202 1.36 4.64 -17.23
C ASN A 202 0.92 5.57 -18.37
N CYS A 203 -0.41 5.65 -18.58
CA CYS A 203 -0.98 6.43 -19.70
C CYS A 203 -0.79 7.94 -19.52
N ALA A 204 -0.70 8.44 -18.29
CA ALA A 204 -0.48 9.85 -18.03
C ALA A 204 0.99 10.29 -18.22
N ALA A 205 1.93 9.36 -18.16
CA ALA A 205 3.36 9.67 -18.31
C ALA A 205 3.81 9.81 -19.77
N ILE A 206 2.99 9.37 -20.74
CA ILE A 206 3.34 9.35 -22.16
C ILE A 206 2.62 10.50 -22.87
N PRO A 207 3.31 11.36 -23.63
CA PRO A 207 2.66 12.35 -24.47
C PRO A 207 1.67 11.70 -25.43
N GLU A 208 0.52 12.33 -25.63
CA GLU A 208 -0.57 11.81 -26.49
C GLU A 208 -0.09 11.41 -27.88
N THR A 209 0.80 12.20 -28.49
CA THR A 209 1.39 11.96 -29.81
C THR A 209 2.24 10.70 -29.88
N LEU A 210 2.77 10.22 -28.78
CA LEU A 210 3.61 9.02 -28.70
C LEU A 210 2.88 7.79 -28.18
N LEU A 211 1.72 7.97 -27.55
CA LEU A 211 0.99 6.89 -26.91
C LEU A 211 0.59 5.79 -27.90
N GLU A 212 0.15 6.17 -29.08
CA GLU A 212 -0.25 5.22 -30.12
C GLU A 212 0.93 4.36 -30.58
N SER A 213 2.04 5.00 -30.94
CA SER A 213 3.26 4.30 -31.36
C SER A 213 3.84 3.42 -30.26
N THR A 214 3.72 3.84 -28.99
CA THR A 214 4.16 3.07 -27.84
C THR A 214 3.30 1.83 -27.63
N LEU A 215 1.97 1.94 -27.70
CA LEU A 215 1.06 0.82 -27.49
C LEU A 215 1.10 -0.20 -28.65
N PHE A 216 0.97 0.28 -29.89
CA PHE A 216 0.77 -0.59 -31.05
C PHE A 216 2.02 -0.79 -31.90
N GLY A 217 3.08 0.02 -31.67
CA GLY A 217 4.29 -0.03 -32.47
C GLY A 217 4.18 0.74 -33.79
N THR A 218 5.29 0.78 -34.51
CA THR A 218 5.42 1.47 -35.82
C THR A 218 6.05 0.56 -36.83
N THR A 219 5.67 0.75 -38.11
CA THR A 219 6.38 0.18 -39.24
C THR A 219 7.12 1.29 -39.98
N ARG A 220 8.17 0.90 -40.71
CA ARG A 220 8.95 1.84 -41.53
C ARG A 220 8.04 2.57 -42.51
N GLY A 221 8.13 3.93 -42.50
CA GLY A 221 7.29 4.77 -43.38
C GLY A 221 5.97 5.23 -42.75
N ALA A 222 5.66 4.90 -41.50
CA ALA A 222 4.47 5.40 -40.81
C ALA A 222 4.44 6.93 -40.68
N PHE A 223 5.60 7.55 -40.52
CA PHE A 223 5.86 8.99 -40.55
C PHE A 223 7.33 9.25 -40.87
N THR A 224 7.70 10.52 -41.08
CA THR A 224 9.09 10.90 -41.41
C THR A 224 10.06 10.44 -40.28
N GLY A 225 11.00 9.55 -40.62
CA GLY A 225 11.93 8.97 -39.68
C GLY A 225 11.42 7.76 -38.88
N ALA A 226 10.23 7.24 -39.18
CA ALA A 226 9.69 6.06 -38.53
C ALA A 226 10.50 4.80 -38.88
N GLU A 227 10.92 4.09 -37.84
CA GLU A 227 11.55 2.77 -37.87
C GLU A 227 10.57 1.68 -37.42
N ASN A 228 10.91 0.42 -37.72
CA ASN A 228 10.15 -0.71 -37.19
C ASN A 228 10.38 -0.83 -35.69
N ARG A 229 9.35 -0.56 -34.89
CA ARG A 229 9.39 -0.67 -33.43
C ARG A 229 8.22 -1.49 -32.90
N LYS A 230 8.50 -2.50 -32.08
CA LYS A 230 7.46 -3.28 -31.40
C LYS A 230 6.75 -2.42 -30.37
N GLY A 231 5.42 -2.46 -30.36
CA GLY A 231 4.59 -1.84 -29.34
C GLY A 231 4.43 -2.70 -28.09
N MET A 232 3.82 -2.13 -27.05
CA MET A 232 3.59 -2.82 -25.76
C MET A 232 2.75 -4.09 -25.91
N PHE A 233 1.76 -4.11 -26.82
CA PHE A 233 0.99 -5.33 -27.13
C PHE A 233 1.87 -6.46 -27.66
N ALA A 234 2.83 -6.15 -28.53
CA ALA A 234 3.75 -7.15 -29.03
C ALA A 234 4.73 -7.64 -27.97
N LEU A 235 5.15 -6.76 -27.06
CA LEU A 235 6.05 -7.09 -25.92
C LEU A 235 5.33 -7.92 -24.85
N ALA A 236 4.02 -7.69 -24.66
CA ALA A 236 3.20 -8.39 -23.67
C ALA A 236 2.62 -9.73 -24.19
N GLN A 237 2.96 -10.13 -25.40
CA GLN A 237 2.42 -11.33 -26.04
C GLN A 237 2.58 -12.58 -25.17
N GLY A 238 1.50 -13.33 -24.96
CA GLY A 238 1.45 -14.50 -24.08
C GLY A 238 1.40 -14.18 -22.58
N GLY A 239 1.44 -12.91 -22.21
CA GLY A 239 1.45 -12.42 -20.83
C GLY A 239 0.32 -11.44 -20.50
N SER A 240 0.64 -10.39 -19.74
CA SER A 240 -0.31 -9.35 -19.32
C SER A 240 0.19 -7.95 -19.66
N LEU A 241 -0.72 -7.07 -20.04
CA LEU A 241 -0.47 -5.63 -20.21
C LEU A 241 -1.21 -4.87 -19.10
N PHE A 242 -0.47 -4.17 -18.26
CA PHE A 242 -1.04 -3.29 -17.25
C PHE A 242 -1.04 -1.84 -17.73
N LEU A 243 -2.23 -1.24 -17.81
CA LEU A 243 -2.44 0.18 -18.18
C LEU A 243 -2.83 0.96 -16.93
N ASP A 244 -1.89 1.71 -16.37
CA ASP A 244 -2.18 2.60 -15.24
C ASP A 244 -2.76 3.92 -15.74
N GLU A 245 -3.67 4.50 -14.96
CA GLU A 245 -4.38 5.76 -15.27
C GLU A 245 -5.08 5.75 -16.63
N ILE A 246 -5.87 4.68 -16.91
CA ILE A 246 -6.61 4.51 -18.17
C ILE A 246 -7.50 5.72 -18.51
N ASN A 247 -8.02 6.40 -17.49
CA ASN A 247 -8.81 7.63 -17.63
C ASN A 247 -8.00 8.86 -18.10
N SER A 248 -6.68 8.76 -18.19
CA SER A 248 -5.79 9.76 -18.80
C SER A 248 -5.49 9.47 -20.27
N MET A 249 -5.95 8.31 -20.79
CA MET A 249 -5.79 7.94 -22.18
C MET A 249 -6.75 8.73 -23.06
N PRO A 250 -6.31 9.34 -24.20
CA PRO A 250 -7.19 10.04 -25.13
C PRO A 250 -8.33 9.16 -25.65
N MET A 251 -9.52 9.74 -25.87
CA MET A 251 -10.73 9.02 -26.29
C MET A 251 -10.55 8.25 -27.60
N ALA A 252 -9.75 8.78 -28.53
CA ALA A 252 -9.41 8.11 -29.77
C ALA A 252 -8.62 6.82 -29.55
N MET A 253 -7.72 6.83 -28.56
CA MET A 253 -6.92 5.67 -28.18
C MET A 253 -7.74 4.63 -27.43
N GLN A 254 -8.67 5.06 -26.58
CA GLN A 254 -9.63 4.16 -25.93
C GLN A 254 -10.49 3.41 -26.95
N SER A 255 -10.86 4.05 -28.07
CA SER A 255 -11.57 3.38 -29.15
C SER A 255 -10.74 2.29 -29.84
N LYS A 256 -9.42 2.51 -30.02
CA LYS A 256 -8.50 1.49 -30.55
C LYS A 256 -8.31 0.35 -29.58
N LEU A 257 -8.18 0.65 -28.30
CA LEU A 257 -8.08 -0.35 -27.22
C LEU A 257 -9.34 -1.23 -27.16
N LEU A 258 -10.52 -0.63 -27.31
CA LEU A 258 -11.78 -1.38 -27.35
C LEU A 258 -11.80 -2.41 -28.50
N ARG A 259 -11.30 -2.03 -29.69
CA ARG A 259 -11.17 -2.98 -30.83
C ARG A 259 -10.25 -4.14 -30.48
N VAL A 260 -9.13 -3.88 -29.82
CA VAL A 260 -8.22 -4.96 -29.36
C VAL A 260 -8.94 -5.94 -28.42
N LEU A 261 -9.75 -5.42 -27.50
CA LEU A 261 -10.53 -6.24 -26.56
C LEU A 261 -11.67 -7.02 -27.22
N GLN A 262 -12.20 -6.52 -28.37
CA GLN A 262 -13.27 -7.15 -29.11
C GLN A 262 -12.75 -8.18 -30.12
N ASP A 263 -11.79 -7.75 -30.93
CA ASP A 263 -11.34 -8.49 -32.12
C ASP A 263 -10.08 -9.34 -31.83
N GLY A 264 -9.41 -9.14 -30.68
CA GLY A 264 -8.15 -9.79 -30.35
C GLY A 264 -7.00 -9.42 -31.30
N SER A 265 -7.10 -8.25 -31.96
CA SER A 265 -6.09 -7.79 -32.93
C SER A 265 -5.91 -6.27 -32.90
N TYR A 266 -4.74 -5.80 -33.32
CA TYR A 266 -4.40 -4.38 -33.44
C TYR A 266 -3.62 -4.11 -34.71
N LEU A 267 -3.59 -2.85 -35.10
CA LEU A 267 -2.89 -2.41 -36.31
C LEU A 267 -1.71 -1.51 -35.89
N PRO A 268 -0.45 -1.90 -36.15
CA PRO A 268 0.69 -1.01 -35.96
C PRO A 268 0.60 0.23 -36.83
N LEU A 269 1.14 1.37 -36.41
CA LEU A 269 1.15 2.58 -37.18
C LEU A 269 1.88 2.37 -38.52
N GLY A 270 1.25 2.77 -39.60
CA GLY A 270 1.77 2.60 -40.98
C GLY A 270 1.64 1.19 -41.53
N SER A 271 1.09 0.24 -40.79
CA SER A 271 0.83 -1.13 -41.25
C SER A 271 -0.59 -1.24 -41.85
N LEU A 272 -0.73 -2.03 -42.90
CA LEU A 272 -2.03 -2.47 -43.44
C LEU A 272 -2.43 -3.87 -42.92
N SER A 273 -1.53 -4.57 -42.26
CA SER A 273 -1.75 -5.93 -41.76
C SER A 273 -2.01 -5.92 -40.26
N PRO A 274 -3.18 -6.42 -39.81
CA PRO A 274 -3.45 -6.54 -38.37
C PRO A 274 -2.57 -7.61 -37.73
N GLN A 275 -2.18 -7.37 -36.49
CA GLN A 275 -1.44 -8.30 -35.63
C GLN A 275 -2.36 -8.84 -34.55
N ARG A 276 -2.19 -10.12 -34.18
CA ARG A 276 -2.97 -10.75 -33.13
C ARG A 276 -2.43 -10.31 -31.76
N ALA A 277 -3.33 -9.94 -30.86
CA ALA A 277 -3.07 -9.62 -29.47
C ALA A 277 -3.51 -10.78 -28.57
N ASP A 278 -2.57 -11.65 -28.20
CA ASP A 278 -2.80 -12.67 -27.16
C ASP A 278 -2.25 -12.12 -25.84
N VAL A 279 -2.98 -11.18 -25.23
CA VAL A 279 -2.55 -10.41 -24.05
C VAL A 279 -3.72 -10.26 -23.11
N ARG A 280 -3.53 -10.60 -21.82
CA ARG A 280 -4.50 -10.25 -20.77
C ARG A 280 -4.36 -8.78 -20.42
N LEU A 281 -5.47 -8.03 -20.45
CA LEU A 281 -5.47 -6.62 -20.08
C LEU A 281 -5.85 -6.42 -18.62
N ILE A 282 -5.02 -5.66 -17.89
CA ILE A 282 -5.30 -5.17 -16.55
C ILE A 282 -5.26 -3.65 -16.62
N ALA A 283 -6.35 -2.97 -16.27
CA ALA A 283 -6.45 -1.51 -16.32
C ALA A 283 -6.59 -0.95 -14.92
N ALA A 284 -6.00 0.23 -14.65
CA ALA A 284 -6.20 0.94 -13.40
C ALA A 284 -6.71 2.37 -13.63
N SER A 285 -7.55 2.85 -12.72
CA SER A 285 -8.05 4.22 -12.70
C SER A 285 -7.85 4.83 -11.31
N ASN A 286 -7.41 6.09 -11.26
CA ASN A 286 -7.31 6.85 -10.01
C ASN A 286 -8.62 7.51 -9.57
N GLN A 287 -9.68 7.35 -10.38
CA GLN A 287 -11.03 7.84 -10.12
C GLN A 287 -12.06 6.73 -10.25
N PRO A 288 -13.23 6.87 -9.59
CA PRO A 288 -14.37 5.99 -9.82
C PRO A 288 -14.76 5.99 -11.32
N PRO A 289 -14.93 4.82 -11.96
CA PRO A 289 -15.18 4.73 -13.39
C PRO A 289 -16.41 5.52 -13.85
N ARG A 290 -17.50 5.51 -13.08
CA ARG A 290 -18.71 6.28 -13.40
C ARG A 290 -18.48 7.79 -13.42
N GLN A 291 -17.62 8.28 -12.51
CA GLN A 291 -17.22 9.69 -12.51
C GLN A 291 -16.38 10.02 -13.75
N ALA A 292 -15.39 9.17 -14.08
CA ALA A 292 -14.57 9.35 -15.27
C ALA A 292 -15.41 9.35 -16.58
N ILE A 293 -16.48 8.54 -16.65
CA ILE A 293 -17.43 8.54 -17.77
C ILE A 293 -18.21 9.86 -17.82
N ALA A 294 -18.77 10.30 -16.69
CA ALA A 294 -19.53 11.55 -16.61
C ALA A 294 -18.70 12.78 -17.00
N GLU A 295 -17.38 12.75 -16.69
CA GLU A 295 -16.42 13.79 -17.04
C GLU A 295 -15.86 13.65 -18.48
N GLY A 296 -16.30 12.65 -19.24
CA GLY A 296 -15.82 12.41 -20.62
C GLY A 296 -14.37 11.93 -20.70
N ARG A 297 -13.81 11.39 -19.61
CA ARG A 297 -12.43 10.86 -19.54
C ARG A 297 -12.35 9.35 -19.76
N LEU A 298 -13.47 8.64 -19.67
CA LEU A 298 -13.56 7.21 -19.97
C LEU A 298 -14.78 6.94 -20.83
N ARG A 299 -14.59 6.17 -21.90
CA ARG A 299 -15.70 5.72 -22.74
C ARG A 299 -16.54 4.68 -22.01
N GLU A 300 -17.83 4.80 -22.10
CA GLU A 300 -18.76 3.88 -21.47
C GLU A 300 -18.69 2.47 -22.09
N ASP A 301 -18.50 2.36 -23.40
CA ASP A 301 -18.36 1.08 -24.09
C ASP A 301 -17.07 0.33 -23.69
N LEU A 302 -15.96 1.04 -23.53
CA LEU A 302 -14.72 0.48 -23.00
C LEU A 302 -14.87 0.03 -21.55
N TYR A 303 -15.53 0.84 -20.73
CA TYR A 303 -15.79 0.50 -19.33
C TYR A 303 -16.51 -0.84 -19.21
N TYR A 304 -17.65 -1.02 -19.91
CA TYR A 304 -18.38 -2.29 -19.84
C TYR A 304 -17.59 -3.50 -20.34
N ARG A 305 -16.61 -3.31 -21.20
CA ARG A 305 -15.73 -4.37 -21.67
C ARG A 305 -14.64 -4.73 -20.64
N LEU A 306 -14.23 -3.77 -19.82
CA LEU A 306 -13.24 -3.94 -18.74
C LEU A 306 -13.88 -4.42 -17.42
N ASP A 307 -15.12 -4.05 -17.15
CA ASP A 307 -15.83 -4.25 -15.87
C ASP A 307 -16.28 -5.71 -15.63
N VAL A 308 -15.70 -6.66 -16.34
CA VAL A 308 -15.93 -8.10 -16.10
C VAL A 308 -15.32 -8.51 -14.76
N GLY A 309 -14.10 -8.06 -14.48
CA GLY A 309 -13.47 -8.16 -13.17
C GLY A 309 -13.20 -6.76 -12.64
N SER A 310 -13.94 -6.31 -11.61
CA SER A 310 -13.79 -4.98 -11.04
C SER A 310 -13.44 -5.01 -9.57
N LEU A 311 -12.40 -4.25 -9.20
CA LEU A 311 -11.88 -4.13 -7.84
C LEU A 311 -11.80 -2.67 -7.44
N CYS A 312 -12.34 -2.36 -6.25
CA CYS A 312 -12.24 -1.04 -5.63
C CYS A 312 -11.26 -1.09 -4.46
N ILE A 313 -10.14 -0.40 -4.58
CA ILE A 313 -9.19 -0.31 -3.47
C ILE A 313 -9.59 0.89 -2.61
N PRO A 314 -10.03 0.67 -1.35
CA PRO A 314 -10.42 1.76 -0.47
C PRO A 314 -9.21 2.64 -0.13
N PRO A 315 -9.40 3.95 0.11
CA PRO A 315 -8.33 4.84 0.56
C PRO A 315 -7.87 4.45 1.98
N LEU A 316 -6.64 4.85 2.35
CA LEU A 316 -6.01 4.45 3.61
C LEU A 316 -6.82 4.87 4.84
N ARG A 317 -7.49 6.03 4.81
CA ARG A 317 -8.41 6.51 5.87
C ARG A 317 -9.62 5.58 6.12
N GLU A 318 -9.98 4.74 5.15
CA GLU A 318 -11.06 3.75 5.26
C GLU A 318 -10.56 2.34 5.58
N ARG A 319 -9.28 2.22 5.97
CA ARG A 319 -8.62 0.96 6.33
C ARG A 319 -8.17 0.98 7.79
N PRO A 320 -9.08 0.77 8.74
CA PRO A 320 -8.70 0.77 10.14
C PRO A 320 -7.65 -0.30 10.44
N GLY A 321 -6.60 0.08 11.16
CA GLY A 321 -5.46 -0.78 11.50
C GLY A 321 -4.33 -0.83 10.47
N ASP A 322 -4.58 -0.50 9.20
CA ASP A 322 -3.54 -0.56 8.16
C ASP A 322 -2.46 0.51 8.34
N VAL A 323 -2.81 1.70 8.87
CA VAL A 323 -1.82 2.77 9.10
C VAL A 323 -0.73 2.28 10.05
N GLU A 324 -1.10 1.69 11.18
CA GLU A 324 -0.14 1.15 12.16
C GLU A 324 0.66 -0.02 11.56
N LEU A 325 -0.03 -0.98 10.94
CA LEU A 325 0.60 -2.15 10.32
C LEU A 325 1.66 -1.74 9.30
N LEU A 326 1.29 -0.85 8.38
CA LEU A 326 2.16 -0.39 7.30
C LEU A 326 3.30 0.48 7.84
N ALA A 327 3.04 1.38 8.80
CA ALA A 327 4.06 2.22 9.41
C ALA A 327 5.13 1.37 10.10
N ARG A 328 4.72 0.38 10.92
CA ARG A 328 5.65 -0.56 11.56
C ARG A 328 6.44 -1.39 10.54
N ALA A 329 5.79 -1.84 9.45
CA ALA A 329 6.45 -2.57 8.38
C ALA A 329 7.48 -1.70 7.63
N PHE A 330 7.16 -0.45 7.32
CA PHE A 330 8.07 0.48 6.64
C PHE A 330 9.27 0.86 7.53
N VAL A 331 9.05 1.13 8.82
CA VAL A 331 10.17 1.38 9.75
C VAL A 331 11.10 0.17 9.77
N ARG A 332 10.61 -1.04 9.93
CA ARG A 332 11.44 -2.26 9.96
C ARG A 332 12.21 -2.49 8.66
N ARG A 333 11.57 -2.26 7.50
CA ARG A 333 12.18 -2.43 6.18
C ARG A 333 13.27 -1.38 5.92
N ASP A 334 12.95 -0.10 6.16
CA ASP A 334 13.75 1.02 5.69
C ASP A 334 14.78 1.47 6.75
N ALA A 335 14.57 1.21 8.05
CA ALA A 335 15.51 1.60 9.11
C ALA A 335 16.90 0.99 8.93
N ARG A 336 16.99 -0.28 8.49
CA ARG A 336 18.29 -0.95 8.28
C ARG A 336 19.20 -0.20 7.31
N SER A 337 18.61 0.46 6.31
CA SER A 337 19.37 1.18 5.26
C SER A 337 19.47 2.68 5.52
N LEU A 338 18.43 3.29 6.12
CA LEU A 338 18.37 4.75 6.30
C LEU A 338 18.85 5.20 7.68
N ASN A 339 18.52 4.47 8.74
CA ASN A 339 18.96 4.76 10.10
C ASN A 339 18.99 3.48 10.96
N PRO A 340 20.10 2.71 10.93
CA PRO A 340 20.21 1.44 11.65
C PRO A 340 20.04 1.52 13.18
N ARG A 341 20.08 2.73 13.75
CA ARG A 341 19.85 2.95 15.19
C ARG A 341 18.38 2.80 15.58
N VAL A 342 17.47 3.09 14.63
CA VAL A 342 16.03 2.98 14.86
C VAL A 342 15.61 1.52 14.73
N THR A 343 15.03 0.96 15.78
CA THR A 343 14.56 -0.43 15.81
C THR A 343 13.06 -0.56 15.78
N ALA A 344 12.32 0.49 16.22
CA ALA A 344 10.87 0.45 16.29
C ALA A 344 10.23 1.84 16.18
N LEU A 345 8.92 1.85 15.88
CA LEU A 345 8.06 3.03 15.89
C LEU A 345 7.59 3.29 17.32
N GLY A 346 7.78 4.54 17.81
CA GLY A 346 7.32 4.96 19.13
C GLY A 346 5.82 5.29 19.16
N GLU A 347 5.22 5.26 20.32
CA GLU A 347 3.77 5.49 20.52
C GLU A 347 3.36 6.91 20.15
N ARG A 348 4.22 7.91 20.41
CA ARG A 348 3.98 9.30 20.07
C ARG A 348 3.92 9.50 18.55
N ALA A 349 4.86 8.94 17.82
CA ALA A 349 4.86 8.96 16.36
C ALA A 349 3.65 8.20 15.79
N LEU A 350 3.28 7.06 16.37
CA LEU A 350 2.10 6.31 15.97
C LEU A 350 0.83 7.14 16.13
N ALA A 351 0.65 7.84 17.26
CA ALA A 351 -0.49 8.71 17.49
C ALA A 351 -0.58 9.83 16.43
N GLN A 352 0.56 10.43 16.05
CA GLN A 352 0.61 11.42 14.97
C GLN A 352 0.19 10.84 13.61
N LEU A 353 0.65 9.62 13.28
CA LEU A 353 0.30 8.95 12.03
C LEU A 353 -1.19 8.59 11.96
N LEU A 354 -1.77 8.16 13.09
CA LEU A 354 -3.20 7.80 13.18
C LEU A 354 -4.13 9.02 13.09
N ALA A 355 -3.65 10.23 13.41
CA ALA A 355 -4.42 11.47 13.33
C ALA A 355 -4.52 12.04 11.90
N CYS A 356 -3.85 11.45 10.91
CA CYS A 356 -3.79 11.96 9.54
C CYS A 356 -4.77 11.26 8.61
N ASP A 357 -5.37 12.03 7.66
CA ASP A 357 -6.31 11.51 6.66
C ASP A 357 -5.66 10.83 5.44
N TRP A 358 -4.36 11.02 5.26
CA TRP A 358 -3.55 10.38 4.20
C TRP A 358 -4.08 10.60 2.78
N PRO A 359 -4.20 11.84 2.27
CA PRO A 359 -4.68 12.09 0.91
C PRO A 359 -3.81 11.44 -0.17
N GLY A 360 -2.50 11.24 0.07
CA GLY A 360 -1.59 10.48 -0.79
C GLY A 360 -1.49 9.00 -0.43
N ASN A 361 -2.38 8.51 0.44
CA ASN A 361 -2.52 7.10 0.82
C ASN A 361 -1.20 6.46 1.29
N VAL A 362 -0.97 5.19 0.90
CA VAL A 362 0.21 4.41 1.31
C VAL A 362 1.52 5.03 0.81
N ARG A 363 1.50 5.65 -0.38
CA ARG A 363 2.70 6.34 -0.91
C ARG A 363 3.13 7.51 -0.03
N GLN A 364 2.16 8.28 0.47
CA GLN A 364 2.44 9.38 1.39
C GLN A 364 2.97 8.86 2.73
N LEU A 365 2.32 7.83 3.31
CA LEU A 365 2.76 7.21 4.55
C LEU A 365 4.20 6.70 4.44
N GLU A 366 4.52 5.98 3.37
CA GLU A 366 5.88 5.48 3.11
C GLU A 366 6.92 6.61 3.03
N ASN A 367 6.60 7.68 2.31
CA ASN A 367 7.48 8.85 2.18
C ASN A 367 7.69 9.57 3.51
N VAL A 368 6.64 9.69 4.32
CA VAL A 368 6.71 10.30 5.66
C VAL A 368 7.61 9.47 6.58
N ILE A 369 7.44 8.14 6.61
CA ILE A 369 8.30 7.25 7.41
C ILE A 369 9.76 7.35 6.96
N ARG A 370 10.05 7.27 5.67
CA ARG A 370 11.43 7.41 5.15
C ARG A 370 12.06 8.73 5.52
N ARG A 371 11.32 9.83 5.37
CA ARG A 371 11.80 11.17 5.77
C ARG A 371 12.08 11.24 7.26
N SER A 372 11.18 10.70 8.08
CA SER A 372 11.34 10.67 9.54
C SER A 372 12.58 9.88 9.96
N LEU A 373 12.84 8.73 9.34
CA LEU A 373 14.04 7.93 9.58
C LEU A 373 15.33 8.70 9.25
N LEU A 374 15.34 9.44 8.12
CA LEU A 374 16.50 10.25 7.71
C LEU A 374 16.74 11.43 8.63
N LEU A 375 15.67 12.07 9.13
CA LEU A 375 15.75 13.27 9.98
C LEU A 375 15.87 12.96 11.48
N HIS A 376 15.72 11.69 11.89
CA HIS A 376 15.78 11.28 13.30
C HIS A 376 17.16 11.55 13.96
N GLY A 377 18.21 11.72 13.17
CA GLY A 377 19.54 12.10 13.63
C GLY A 377 20.14 11.09 14.62
N GLU A 378 20.73 11.61 15.74
CA GLU A 378 21.33 10.81 16.82
C GLU A 378 20.32 10.43 17.92
N GLY A 379 19.02 10.46 17.61
CA GLY A 379 17.94 10.06 18.53
C GLY A 379 18.05 8.61 19.01
N GLY A 380 17.16 8.23 19.92
CA GLY A 380 17.11 6.89 20.51
C GLY A 380 16.73 5.79 19.51
N ALA A 381 16.56 4.56 20.01
CA ALA A 381 16.16 3.40 19.22
C ALA A 381 14.69 3.43 18.75
N LEU A 382 13.90 4.37 19.26
CA LEU A 382 12.50 4.55 18.89
C LEU A 382 12.33 5.79 17.99
N LEU A 383 11.59 5.66 16.91
CA LEU A 383 11.13 6.79 16.11
C LEU A 383 9.92 7.44 16.78
N ASP A 384 10.16 8.48 17.59
CA ASP A 384 9.12 9.13 18.41
C ASP A 384 8.49 10.35 17.75
N GLU A 385 9.08 10.90 16.69
CA GLU A 385 8.58 12.05 15.95
C GLU A 385 8.49 11.77 14.45
N VAL A 386 7.43 12.30 13.84
CA VAL A 386 7.16 12.14 12.41
C VAL A 386 7.43 13.45 11.68
N ALA A 387 8.27 13.39 10.65
CA ALA A 387 8.55 14.53 9.77
C ALA A 387 7.57 14.56 8.60
N PHE A 388 6.48 15.31 8.76
CA PHE A 388 5.58 15.63 7.66
C PHE A 388 6.27 16.56 6.65
N ALA A 389 5.81 16.63 5.40
CA ALA A 389 6.26 17.65 4.48
C ALA A 389 5.80 19.02 4.96
N ASP A 390 6.65 20.02 4.85
CA ASP A 390 6.27 21.43 5.07
C ASP A 390 5.41 21.97 3.89
N ASP A 391 4.41 21.22 3.50
CA ASP A 391 3.40 21.65 2.55
C ASP A 391 2.32 22.42 3.30
N GLY A 392 2.65 23.62 3.83
CA GLY A 392 1.67 24.66 4.22
C GLY A 392 0.36 24.22 4.89
N ALA A 393 0.28 23.03 5.46
CA ALA A 393 -0.89 22.51 6.16
C ALA A 393 -0.63 22.58 7.66
N GLU A 394 -1.25 23.55 8.28
CA GLU A 394 -1.32 23.80 9.72
C GLU A 394 -1.56 22.51 10.53
N ALA A 395 -0.66 22.28 11.48
CA ALA A 395 -0.83 21.31 12.54
C ALA A 395 -2.09 21.68 13.36
N VAL A 396 -3.11 20.83 13.28
CA VAL A 396 -4.24 20.89 14.23
C VAL A 396 -3.77 20.20 15.51
N GLY A 397 -3.47 20.99 16.52
CA GLY A 397 -3.26 20.45 17.86
C GLY A 397 -2.52 21.41 18.79
N GLY A 398 -3.21 22.35 19.42
CA GLY A 398 -2.66 23.16 20.52
C GLY A 398 -3.45 24.46 20.71
N GLU A 399 -4.37 24.46 21.68
CA GLU A 399 -5.18 25.60 22.08
C GLU A 399 -4.36 26.87 22.29
N ALA A 400 -4.70 27.93 21.54
CA ALA A 400 -4.81 29.30 22.08
C ALA A 400 -5.68 30.12 21.13
N ALA A 401 -6.85 30.46 21.61
CA ALA A 401 -7.80 31.39 21.00
C ALA A 401 -7.15 32.69 20.65
N LEU A 402 -7.37 33.17 19.42
CA LEU A 402 -7.67 34.57 19.12
C LEU A 402 -8.42 34.64 17.79
N SER A 403 -9.68 35.01 17.94
CA SER A 403 -10.57 35.39 16.86
C SER A 403 -9.94 36.47 16.02
N MET A 404 -10.01 36.37 14.67
CA MET A 404 -10.49 37.50 13.84
C MET A 404 -10.56 37.14 12.35
N ASN A 405 -11.75 37.29 11.83
CA ASN A 405 -12.14 37.66 10.47
C ASN A 405 -11.77 36.76 9.26
N SER A 406 -12.79 36.05 8.88
CA SER A 406 -13.06 35.67 7.49
C SER A 406 -13.20 36.95 6.64
N ALA A 407 -12.34 37.15 5.68
CA ALA A 407 -12.57 37.75 4.37
C ALA A 407 -11.23 37.94 3.65
N ALA A 408 -10.87 37.03 2.76
CA ALA A 408 -10.22 37.35 1.49
C ALA A 408 -9.72 36.04 0.82
N VAL A 409 -10.51 35.54 -0.06
CA VAL A 409 -10.08 34.57 -1.08
C VAL A 409 -9.22 35.33 -2.10
N GLY A 410 -7.94 35.49 -1.78
CA GLY A 410 -6.90 35.81 -2.74
C GLY A 410 -6.18 34.52 -3.07
N GLY A 411 -6.24 34.08 -4.32
CA GLY A 411 -5.70 32.77 -4.72
C GLY A 411 -4.20 32.63 -4.46
N LEU A 412 -3.69 31.39 -4.45
CA LEU A 412 -2.27 31.01 -4.29
C LEU A 412 -1.30 31.90 -5.09
N ARG A 413 -1.71 32.40 -6.25
CA ARG A 413 -0.96 33.36 -7.07
C ARG A 413 -0.72 34.70 -6.36
N GLU A 414 -1.70 35.23 -5.65
CA GLU A 414 -1.58 36.49 -4.94
C GLU A 414 -0.71 36.36 -3.69
N ALA A 415 -0.85 35.26 -2.96
CA ALA A 415 0.00 34.96 -1.81
C ALA A 415 1.47 34.79 -2.20
N LEU A 416 1.75 34.06 -3.29
CA LEU A 416 3.10 33.90 -3.83
C LEU A 416 3.67 35.21 -4.36
N ALA A 417 2.86 36.04 -5.03
CA ALA A 417 3.28 37.39 -5.50
C ALA A 417 3.59 38.31 -4.34
N GLN A 418 2.83 38.27 -3.26
CA GLN A 418 3.08 39.03 -2.05
C GLN A 418 4.37 38.57 -1.34
N GLN A 419 4.60 37.29 -1.26
CA GLN A 419 5.83 36.74 -0.64
C GLN A 419 7.07 37.08 -1.48
N GLU A 420 6.96 36.97 -2.82
CA GLU A 420 8.02 37.38 -3.76
C GLU A 420 8.32 38.87 -3.64
N ARG A 421 7.28 39.72 -3.49
CA ARG A 421 7.41 41.16 -3.25
C ARG A 421 8.19 41.45 -1.98
N ASN A 422 7.80 40.83 -0.85
CA ASN A 422 8.44 41.03 0.45
C ASN A 422 9.93 40.65 0.41
N LEU A 423 10.28 39.51 -0.21
CA LEU A 423 11.68 39.07 -0.36
C LEU A 423 12.52 40.04 -1.20
N ILE A 424 11.97 40.61 -2.27
CA ILE A 424 12.66 41.58 -3.13
C ILE A 424 12.84 42.88 -2.39
N GLU A 425 11.82 43.39 -1.67
CA GLU A 425 11.90 44.62 -0.89
C GLU A 425 12.91 44.52 0.25
N ASP A 426 12.96 43.38 0.95
CA ASP A 426 13.96 43.16 2.00
C ASP A 426 15.38 43.08 1.45
N ALA A 427 15.59 42.44 0.32
CA ALA A 427 16.89 42.38 -0.33
C ALA A 427 17.33 43.76 -0.80
N LEU A 428 16.43 44.57 -1.31
CA LEU A 428 16.71 45.97 -1.72
C LEU A 428 17.02 46.89 -0.52
N ARG A 429 16.26 46.78 0.58
CA ARG A 429 16.54 47.53 1.83
C ARG A 429 17.91 47.16 2.38
N GLN A 430 18.26 45.87 2.46
CA GLN A 430 19.55 45.43 2.97
C GLN A 430 20.71 45.80 2.02
N ALA A 431 20.45 45.90 0.71
CA ALA A 431 21.41 46.35 -0.28
C ALA A 431 21.48 47.88 -0.43
N ARG A 432 20.74 48.66 0.38
CA ARG A 432 20.61 50.12 0.30
C ARG A 432 20.27 50.60 -1.11
N GLY A 433 19.30 49.99 -1.75
CA GLY A 433 18.85 50.30 -3.12
C GLY A 433 19.76 49.80 -4.25
N ASN A 434 20.87 49.16 -3.97
CA ASN A 434 21.79 48.66 -5.01
C ASN A 434 21.27 47.36 -5.63
N LEU A 435 20.73 47.45 -6.84
CA LEU A 435 20.14 46.33 -7.59
C LEU A 435 21.11 45.16 -7.84
N SER A 436 22.40 45.44 -8.07
CA SER A 436 23.38 44.37 -8.29
C SER A 436 23.67 43.58 -7.03
N ARG A 437 23.75 44.27 -5.87
CA ARG A 437 23.90 43.60 -4.56
C ARG A 437 22.63 42.87 -4.11
N ALA A 438 21.44 43.41 -4.37
CA ALA A 438 20.18 42.77 -4.11
C ALA A 438 20.02 41.49 -4.95
N ALA A 439 20.35 41.50 -6.25
CA ALA A 439 20.34 40.37 -7.12
C ALA A 439 21.31 39.26 -6.68
N ALA A 440 22.52 39.63 -6.25
CA ALA A 440 23.50 38.69 -5.72
C ALA A 440 23.02 38.01 -4.42
N ARG A 441 22.34 38.74 -3.52
CA ARG A 441 21.77 38.17 -2.29
C ARG A 441 20.65 37.19 -2.59
N LEU A 442 19.79 37.50 -3.55
CA LEU A 442 18.70 36.64 -3.99
C LEU A 442 19.19 35.49 -4.92
N ARG A 443 20.48 35.44 -5.24
CA ARG A 443 21.10 34.47 -6.14
C ARG A 443 20.42 34.37 -7.50
N ILE A 444 19.99 35.53 -8.05
CA ILE A 444 19.39 35.62 -9.38
C ILE A 444 20.13 36.68 -10.22
N PRO A 445 20.11 36.56 -11.56
CA PRO A 445 20.66 37.57 -12.45
C PRO A 445 19.96 38.92 -12.27
N ARG A 446 20.71 40.01 -12.40
CA ARG A 446 20.16 41.37 -12.28
C ARG A 446 19.01 41.65 -13.28
N THR A 447 19.09 41.09 -14.48
CA THR A 447 18.03 41.19 -15.49
C THR A 447 16.75 40.50 -15.04
N THR A 448 16.87 39.37 -14.38
CA THR A 448 15.74 38.63 -13.82
C THR A 448 15.09 39.36 -12.65
N LEU A 449 15.90 39.99 -11.78
CA LEU A 449 15.39 40.82 -10.69
C LEU A 449 14.58 42.01 -11.23
N LEU A 450 15.11 42.76 -12.23
CA LEU A 450 14.41 43.86 -12.88
C LEU A 450 13.08 43.42 -13.53
N GLY A 451 13.07 42.28 -14.21
CA GLY A 451 11.85 41.71 -14.78
C GLY A 451 10.78 41.38 -13.75
N ARG A 452 11.19 40.80 -12.61
CA ARG A 452 10.28 40.50 -11.48
C ARG A 452 9.76 41.74 -10.80
N MET A 453 10.62 42.75 -10.55
CA MET A 453 10.21 44.01 -10.00
C MET A 453 9.17 44.73 -10.85
N ARG A 454 9.35 44.77 -12.18
CA ARG A 454 8.36 45.34 -13.11
C ARG A 454 7.02 44.62 -13.05
N ARG A 455 7.05 43.27 -13.02
CA ARG A 455 5.85 42.47 -12.93
C ARG A 455 5.08 42.67 -11.62
N LEU A 456 5.79 42.94 -10.52
CA LEU A 456 5.23 43.13 -9.20
C LEU A 456 4.93 44.62 -8.90
N GLY A 457 5.19 45.56 -9.85
CA GLY A 457 4.94 46.98 -9.67
C GLY A 457 5.87 47.67 -8.65
N LEU A 458 7.07 47.13 -8.44
CA LEU A 458 8.06 47.71 -7.53
C LEU A 458 8.91 48.79 -8.24
N PRO A 459 9.17 49.95 -7.62
CA PRO A 459 9.99 51.01 -8.20
C PRO A 459 11.45 50.55 -8.33
N ALA A 460 12.12 51.01 -9.39
CA ALA A 460 13.51 50.65 -9.68
C ALA A 460 14.54 51.29 -8.72
N SER A 461 14.14 52.23 -7.90
CA SER A 461 14.92 52.88 -6.82
C SER A 461 14.02 53.08 -5.61
N LEU A 462 14.38 52.51 -4.47
CA LEU A 462 13.88 52.91 -3.16
C LEU A 462 14.85 53.95 -2.63
N ASP A 463 14.45 55.22 -2.61
CA ASP A 463 15.20 56.28 -1.90
C ASP A 463 15.22 55.91 -0.40
N PRO A 464 16.35 56.10 0.31
CA PRO A 464 16.41 55.90 1.74
C PRO A 464 15.49 56.94 2.44
N PRO A 465 14.76 56.54 3.51
CA PRO A 465 14.03 57.51 4.30
C PRO A 465 15.01 58.54 4.89
N ALA A 466 14.61 59.80 4.83
CA ALA A 466 15.34 60.96 5.34
C ALA A 466 15.54 60.92 6.87
#